data_476c167b9ab2c52cfef5055a73a8a6c6
#
_entry.id   476c167b9ab2c52cfef5055a73a8a6c6
#
_cell.length_a   1.000
_cell.length_b   1.000
_cell.length_c   1.000
_cell.angle_alpha   90.00
_cell.angle_beta   90.00
_cell.angle_gamma   90.00
#
_symmetry.space_group_name_H-M   'P 1'
#
loop_
_entity.id
_entity.type
_entity.pdbx_description
1 polymer ?
#
loop_
_entity_poly.entity_id
_entity_poly.type
_entity_poly.pdbx_seq_one_letter_code
_entity_poly.pdbx_strand_id
1 'polypeptide(L)'
;MKLRSDVLSALAVTVGIGFAVQSDLGDKPTAREGAPSTHAEVSFASDVLPLLEKHCWECHSEQSAELGLKLDTYEGVMAGSDYGTVVEAGDPDGSLLIDMMESGDMPEDGDNVPAAEIEVMRNWIAEGANNN
;
A
#
# COMPACT_ATOMS: atom_id res chain seq x y z
N MET A 1 38.58 22.31 -70.96
CA MET A 1 39.78 21.59 -71.41
C MET A 1 39.90 20.42 -70.49
N LYS A 2 39.44 19.26 -71.01
CA LYS A 2 40.16 17.97 -71.12
C LYS A 2 40.72 17.46 -69.81
N LEU A 3 40.59 16.24 -69.38
CA LEU A 3 40.26 14.92 -69.93
C LEU A 3 40.20 13.97 -68.73
N ARG A 4 39.29 13.03 -68.73
CA ARG A 4 39.59 11.57 -68.89
C ARG A 4 40.43 11.01 -67.74
N SER A 5 40.23 9.92 -67.24
CA SER A 5 39.71 8.62 -67.72
C SER A 5 39.86 7.62 -66.60
N ASP A 6 38.88 6.76 -66.55
CA ASP A 6 39.05 5.31 -66.55
C ASP A 6 39.88 4.70 -65.40
N VAL A 7 39.59 3.67 -64.84
CA VAL A 7 39.05 2.36 -65.22
C VAL A 7 39.27 1.38 -64.08
N LEU A 8 38.31 0.53 -63.94
CA LEU A 8 38.41 -0.91 -63.60
C LEU A 8 38.74 -1.34 -62.16
N SER A 9 37.70 -1.87 -61.59
CA SER A 9 37.57 -3.30 -61.37
C SER A 9 38.42 -3.91 -60.28
N ALA A 10 37.77 -4.25 -59.20
CA ALA A 10 38.04 -5.55 -58.57
C ALA A 10 36.82 -5.94 -57.68
N LEU A 11 36.18 -6.98 -58.12
CA LEU A 11 35.27 -7.77 -57.31
C LEU A 11 35.98 -8.28 -56.05
N ALA A 12 35.45 -7.94 -54.91
CA ALA A 12 35.73 -8.70 -53.72
C ALA A 12 34.36 -9.01 -53.08
N VAL A 13 33.92 -10.23 -53.30
CA VAL A 13 32.84 -10.86 -52.58
C VAL A 13 33.35 -11.12 -51.18
N THR A 14 32.90 -10.36 -50.23
CA THR A 14 33.01 -10.72 -48.81
C THR A 14 31.63 -11.01 -48.28
N VAL A 15 31.43 -12.24 -47.93
CA VAL A 15 30.30 -12.81 -47.20
C VAL A 15 30.06 -11.98 -45.94
N GLY A 16 28.98 -11.22 -45.96
CA GLY A 16 28.52 -10.46 -44.80
C GLY A 16 27.89 -11.41 -43.80
N ILE A 17 28.55 -11.58 -42.69
CA ILE A 17 27.91 -12.10 -41.49
C ILE A 17 26.92 -11.02 -41.04
N GLY A 18 25.64 -11.30 -41.23
CA GLY A 18 24.57 -10.47 -40.74
C GLY A 18 24.58 -10.43 -39.22
N PHE A 19 25.07 -9.35 -38.67
CA PHE A 19 24.81 -9.02 -37.29
C PHE A 19 23.40 -8.49 -37.24
N ALA A 20 22.44 -9.32 -36.86
CA ALA A 20 21.12 -8.88 -36.50
C ALA A 20 21.25 -8.05 -35.22
N VAL A 21 21.17 -6.75 -35.37
CA VAL A 21 20.90 -5.86 -34.22
C VAL A 21 19.48 -6.16 -33.79
N GLN A 22 19.33 -7.04 -32.81
CA GLN A 22 18.12 -7.16 -32.07
C GLN A 22 17.97 -5.84 -31.29
N SER A 23 17.06 -5.02 -31.76
CA SER A 23 16.55 -3.89 -30.99
C SER A 23 15.88 -4.48 -29.77
N ASP A 24 16.56 -4.40 -28.66
CA ASP A 24 16.02 -4.65 -27.34
C ASP A 24 14.92 -3.59 -27.11
N LEU A 25 13.72 -3.94 -27.49
CA LEU A 25 12.52 -3.16 -27.17
C LEU A 25 12.30 -3.31 -25.67
N GLY A 26 12.68 -2.26 -24.97
CA GLY A 26 12.34 -1.90 -23.62
C GLY A 26 11.57 -2.96 -22.82
N ASP A 27 12.30 -3.59 -21.93
CA ASP A 27 11.74 -4.31 -20.81
C ASP A 27 10.85 -3.31 -20.01
N LYS A 28 9.56 -3.40 -20.29
CA LYS A 28 8.55 -2.74 -19.52
C LYS A 28 8.67 -3.31 -18.11
N PRO A 29 8.86 -2.52 -17.06
CA PRO A 29 8.89 -3.08 -15.74
C PRO A 29 7.55 -3.77 -15.51
N THR A 30 7.58 -5.09 -15.58
CA THR A 30 6.49 -5.94 -15.14
C THR A 30 6.22 -5.55 -13.70
N ALA A 31 5.02 -5.04 -13.42
CA ALA A 31 4.56 -4.86 -12.07
C ALA A 31 4.97 -6.10 -11.27
N ARG A 32 5.76 -5.90 -10.24
CA ARG A 32 6.05 -6.95 -9.28
C ARG A 32 4.70 -7.45 -8.78
N GLU A 33 4.28 -8.58 -9.32
CA GLU A 33 3.32 -9.42 -8.62
C GLU A 33 3.87 -9.61 -7.23
N GLY A 34 3.13 -9.06 -6.25
CA GLY A 34 3.52 -9.13 -4.87
C GLY A 34 3.83 -10.57 -4.52
N ALA A 35 5.05 -10.81 -4.05
CA ALA A 35 5.35 -12.06 -3.40
C ALA A 35 4.22 -12.33 -2.41
N PRO A 36 3.69 -13.57 -2.33
CA PRO A 36 2.71 -13.87 -1.32
C PRO A 36 3.34 -13.54 0.03
N SER A 37 2.82 -12.51 0.69
CA SER A 37 3.18 -12.21 2.06
C SER A 37 2.79 -13.44 2.86
N THR A 38 3.74 -14.09 3.51
CA THR A 38 3.49 -15.21 4.41
C THR A 38 2.91 -14.74 5.75
N HIS A 39 2.40 -13.51 5.80
CA HIS A 39 1.60 -13.05 6.91
C HIS A 39 0.22 -13.68 6.82
N ALA A 40 -0.20 -14.33 7.90
CA ALA A 40 -1.61 -14.66 8.07
C ALA A 40 -2.39 -13.33 7.97
N GLU A 41 -3.49 -13.34 7.23
CA GLU A 41 -4.40 -12.20 7.12
C GLU A 41 -4.80 -11.72 8.51
N VAL A 42 -4.75 -10.43 8.75
CA VAL A 42 -5.10 -9.84 10.05
C VAL A 42 -6.62 -9.91 10.23
N SER A 43 -7.06 -10.55 11.32
CA SER A 43 -8.48 -10.70 11.63
C SER A 43 -9.00 -9.53 12.45
N PHE A 44 -10.11 -8.94 12.02
CA PHE A 44 -10.77 -7.89 12.80
C PHE A 44 -11.15 -8.42 14.20
N ALA A 45 -11.81 -9.58 14.26
CA ALA A 45 -12.33 -10.12 15.52
C ALA A 45 -11.25 -10.58 16.49
N SER A 46 -10.13 -11.12 15.98
CA SER A 46 -9.09 -11.73 16.81
C SER A 46 -7.91 -10.83 17.11
N ASP A 47 -7.58 -9.90 16.19
CA ASP A 47 -6.37 -9.09 16.28
C ASP A 47 -6.69 -7.62 16.51
N VAL A 48 -7.66 -7.05 15.79
CA VAL A 48 -7.96 -5.62 15.82
C VAL A 48 -8.89 -5.24 16.98
N LEU A 49 -10.01 -5.96 17.12
CA LEU A 49 -11.02 -5.64 18.12
C LEU A 49 -10.48 -5.63 19.57
N PRO A 50 -9.62 -6.58 19.99
CA PRO A 50 -9.00 -6.52 21.32
C PRO A 50 -8.08 -5.30 21.53
N LEU A 51 -7.45 -4.78 20.48
CA LEU A 51 -6.65 -3.57 20.57
C LEU A 51 -7.53 -2.32 20.74
N LEU A 52 -8.64 -2.25 20.00
CA LEU A 52 -9.63 -1.19 20.15
C LEU A 52 -10.27 -1.23 21.55
N GLU A 53 -10.60 -2.41 22.06
CA GLU A 53 -11.10 -2.58 23.43
C GLU A 53 -10.14 -2.02 24.46
N LYS A 54 -8.87 -2.35 24.33
CA LYS A 54 -7.83 -1.97 25.27
C LYS A 54 -7.57 -0.46 25.32
N HIS A 55 -7.62 0.22 24.17
CA HIS A 55 -7.15 1.59 24.05
C HIS A 55 -8.23 2.64 23.77
N CYS A 56 -9.39 2.23 23.25
CA CYS A 56 -10.34 3.16 22.65
C CYS A 56 -11.75 3.11 23.25
N TRP A 57 -12.21 1.96 23.77
CA TRP A 57 -13.61 1.79 24.16
C TRP A 57 -14.06 2.62 25.34
N GLU A 58 -13.16 3.10 26.18
CA GLU A 58 -13.51 3.96 27.30
C GLU A 58 -14.24 5.23 26.84
N CYS A 59 -13.79 5.79 25.69
CA CYS A 59 -14.37 7.00 25.11
C CYS A 59 -15.14 6.74 23.81
N HIS A 60 -14.84 5.67 23.08
CA HIS A 60 -15.39 5.39 21.76
C HIS A 60 -16.11 4.03 21.70
N SER A 61 -17.14 3.86 22.50
CA SER A 61 -18.02 2.69 22.49
C SER A 61 -19.47 3.11 22.36
N GLU A 62 -20.38 2.15 22.22
CA GLU A 62 -21.82 2.46 22.16
C GLU A 62 -22.33 3.24 23.37
N GLN A 63 -21.72 3.03 24.54
CA GLN A 63 -22.07 3.73 25.78
C GLN A 63 -21.44 5.14 25.89
N SER A 64 -20.36 5.39 25.16
CA SER A 64 -19.50 6.57 25.29
C SER A 64 -19.00 7.02 23.93
N ALA A 65 -19.91 7.22 22.98
CA ALA A 65 -19.56 7.55 21.59
C ALA A 65 -19.17 9.02 21.45
N GLU A 66 -17.98 9.39 21.92
CA GLU A 66 -17.48 10.75 21.72
C GLU A 66 -17.33 11.06 20.23
N LEU A 67 -17.82 12.23 19.83
CA LEU A 67 -17.90 12.68 18.44
C LEU A 67 -18.63 11.68 17.50
N GLY A 68 -19.56 10.89 18.05
CA GLY A 68 -20.29 9.89 17.29
C GLY A 68 -19.47 8.63 16.90
N LEU A 69 -18.19 8.57 17.28
CA LEU A 69 -17.31 7.47 16.93
C LEU A 69 -17.52 6.27 17.85
N LYS A 70 -17.76 5.10 17.23
CA LYS A 70 -17.90 3.82 17.93
C LYS A 70 -16.85 2.86 17.41
N LEU A 71 -15.98 2.38 18.27
CA LEU A 71 -14.89 1.47 17.93
C LEU A 71 -15.06 0.08 18.55
N ASP A 72 -16.24 -0.21 19.09
CA ASP A 72 -16.60 -1.48 19.74
C ASP A 72 -17.26 -2.48 18.78
N THR A 73 -17.53 -2.08 17.54
CA THR A 73 -18.06 -2.96 16.49
C THR A 73 -17.41 -2.62 15.15
N TYR A 74 -17.35 -3.61 14.26
CA TYR A 74 -16.86 -3.41 12.90
C TYR A 74 -17.64 -2.30 12.16
N GLU A 75 -18.97 -2.38 12.26
CA GLU A 75 -19.87 -1.42 11.63
C GLU A 75 -19.64 0.00 12.16
N GLY A 76 -19.37 0.13 13.45
CA GLY A 76 -19.05 1.42 14.07
C GLY A 76 -17.72 2.00 13.58
N VAL A 77 -16.69 1.16 13.51
CA VAL A 77 -15.36 1.55 12.96
C VAL A 77 -15.49 2.05 11.52
N MET A 78 -16.21 1.30 10.68
CA MET A 78 -16.38 1.66 9.27
C MET A 78 -17.36 2.81 9.02
N ALA A 79 -18.29 3.05 9.96
CA ALA A 79 -19.18 4.22 9.88
C ALA A 79 -18.44 5.54 10.15
N GLY A 80 -17.40 5.50 10.97
CA GLY A 80 -16.62 6.67 11.32
C GLY A 80 -17.28 7.55 12.39
N SER A 81 -16.94 8.83 12.40
CA SER A 81 -17.41 9.84 13.35
C SER A 81 -18.41 10.82 12.74
N ASP A 82 -18.90 11.77 13.52
CA ASP A 82 -19.71 12.90 13.04
C ASP A 82 -19.00 13.77 12.00
N TYR A 83 -17.68 13.63 11.88
CA TYR A 83 -16.84 14.41 10.95
C TYR A 83 -16.42 13.61 9.70
N GLY A 84 -16.72 12.31 9.64
CA GLY A 84 -16.42 11.45 8.49
C GLY A 84 -15.75 10.15 8.86
N THR A 85 -15.31 9.43 7.84
CA THR A 85 -14.62 8.16 7.99
C THR A 85 -13.30 8.32 8.74
N VAL A 86 -12.96 7.32 9.55
CA VAL A 86 -11.68 7.27 10.28
C VAL A 86 -10.78 6.16 9.76
N VAL A 87 -11.34 5.25 8.97
CA VAL A 87 -10.64 4.14 8.30
C VAL A 87 -10.94 4.19 6.81
N GLU A 88 -9.87 4.28 6.00
CA GLU A 88 -9.95 4.17 4.55
C GLU A 88 -9.42 2.79 4.14
N ALA A 89 -10.30 1.89 3.75
CA ALA A 89 -9.95 0.52 3.41
C ALA A 89 -8.91 0.45 2.29
N GLY A 90 -7.79 -0.21 2.53
CA GLY A 90 -6.65 -0.28 1.61
C GLY A 90 -5.67 0.89 1.71
N ASP A 91 -5.96 1.92 2.50
CA ASP A 91 -5.11 3.10 2.67
C ASP A 91 -4.87 3.44 4.15
N PRO A 92 -3.90 2.78 4.79
CA PRO A 92 -3.57 3.09 6.18
C PRO A 92 -3.02 4.50 6.39
N ASP A 93 -2.31 5.07 5.40
CA ASP A 93 -1.76 6.42 5.52
C ASP A 93 -2.84 7.51 5.36
N GLY A 94 -3.93 7.21 4.68
CA GLY A 94 -5.11 8.06 4.57
C GLY A 94 -6.11 7.86 5.71
N SER A 95 -5.87 6.93 6.64
CA SER A 95 -6.79 6.61 7.74
C SER A 95 -6.50 7.45 8.97
N LEU A 96 -7.46 8.32 9.34
CA LEU A 96 -7.35 9.19 10.51
C LEU A 96 -7.09 8.41 11.80
N LEU A 97 -7.64 7.21 11.94
CA LEU A 97 -7.40 6.33 13.09
C LEU A 97 -5.91 6.06 13.30
N ILE A 98 -5.17 5.80 12.23
CA ILE A 98 -3.72 5.58 12.28
C ILE A 98 -2.99 6.87 12.66
N ASP A 99 -3.31 7.99 12.00
CA ASP A 99 -2.68 9.28 12.24
C ASP A 99 -2.80 9.71 13.72
N MET A 100 -3.98 9.55 14.30
CA MET A 100 -4.23 9.88 15.71
C MET A 100 -3.43 9.00 16.69
N MET A 101 -3.23 7.72 16.38
CA MET A 101 -2.42 6.83 17.21
C MET A 101 -0.92 7.12 17.05
N GLU A 102 -0.46 7.38 15.82
CA GLU A 102 0.96 7.64 15.54
C GLU A 102 1.41 9.00 16.07
N SER A 103 0.54 10.02 16.01
CA SER A 103 0.83 11.35 16.59
C SER A 103 0.80 11.32 18.13
N GLY A 104 0.13 10.35 18.73
CA GLY A 104 -0.12 10.28 20.16
C GLY A 104 -1.24 11.19 20.63
N ASP A 105 -2.06 11.71 19.72
CA ASP A 105 -3.25 12.50 20.04
C ASP A 105 -4.37 11.64 20.62
N MET A 106 -4.34 10.33 20.32
CA MET A 106 -5.22 9.32 20.91
C MET A 106 -4.44 8.10 21.38
N PRO A 107 -4.77 7.55 22.55
CA PRO A 107 -5.77 8.00 23.54
C PRO A 107 -5.37 9.34 24.18
N GLU A 108 -6.35 10.25 24.40
CA GLU A 108 -6.10 11.57 24.99
C GLU A 108 -5.63 11.47 26.47
N ASP A 109 -6.22 10.56 27.21
CA ASP A 109 -5.91 10.32 28.63
C ASP A 109 -5.36 8.90 28.85
N GLY A 110 -4.17 8.60 28.32
CA GLY A 110 -3.60 7.28 28.46
C GLY A 110 -2.18 7.16 27.95
N ASP A 111 -1.64 5.94 28.01
CA ASP A 111 -0.38 5.62 27.37
C ASP A 111 -0.56 5.52 25.86
N ASN A 112 0.41 6.03 25.11
CA ASN A 112 0.41 5.90 23.65
C ASN A 112 0.29 4.43 23.23
N VAL A 113 -0.44 4.18 22.14
CA VAL A 113 -0.54 2.84 21.55
C VAL A 113 0.85 2.38 21.12
N PRO A 114 1.29 1.19 21.51
CA PRO A 114 2.59 0.68 21.10
C PRO A 114 2.70 0.56 19.56
N ALA A 115 3.86 0.92 19.01
CA ALA A 115 4.08 0.89 17.56
C ALA A 115 3.78 -0.49 16.93
N ALA A 116 4.04 -1.59 17.65
CA ALA A 116 3.72 -2.93 17.17
C ALA A 116 2.21 -3.18 17.07
N GLU A 117 1.41 -2.59 17.92
CA GLU A 117 -0.05 -2.68 17.89
C GLU A 117 -0.63 -1.77 16.79
N ILE A 118 -0.05 -0.60 16.56
CA ILE A 118 -0.38 0.26 15.43
C ILE A 118 -0.10 -0.46 14.10
N GLU A 119 1.00 -1.21 14.01
CA GLU A 119 1.34 -1.97 12.81
C GLU A 119 0.30 -3.07 12.50
N VAL A 120 -0.27 -3.71 13.52
CA VAL A 120 -1.40 -4.65 13.31
C VAL A 120 -2.59 -3.94 12.66
N MET A 121 -2.94 -2.77 13.15
CA MET A 121 -4.03 -1.96 12.60
C MET A 121 -3.75 -1.51 11.17
N ARG A 122 -2.51 -1.07 10.89
CA ARG A 122 -2.07 -0.69 9.54
C ARG A 122 -2.19 -1.85 8.57
N ASN A 123 -1.75 -3.04 8.97
CA ASN A 123 -1.82 -4.24 8.12
C ASN A 123 -3.28 -4.62 7.84
N TRP A 124 -4.15 -4.63 8.84
CA TRP A 124 -5.58 -4.86 8.66
C TRP A 124 -6.21 -3.89 7.65
N ILE A 125 -5.90 -2.59 7.78
CA ILE A 125 -6.41 -1.57 6.85
C ILE A 125 -5.83 -1.80 5.45
N ALA A 126 -4.54 -2.07 5.31
CA ALA A 126 -3.88 -2.32 4.03
C ALA A 126 -4.44 -3.56 3.30
N GLU A 127 -4.88 -4.57 4.05
CA GLU A 127 -5.55 -5.78 3.55
C GLU A 127 -7.01 -5.54 3.17
N GLY A 128 -7.52 -4.33 3.34
CA GLY A 128 -8.86 -3.92 2.95
C GLY A 128 -9.84 -3.73 4.10
N ALA A 129 -9.38 -3.72 5.35
CA ALA A 129 -10.19 -3.55 6.56
C ALA A 129 -11.36 -4.55 6.60
N ASN A 130 -11.07 -5.82 6.40
CA ASN A 130 -12.08 -6.88 6.30
C ASN A 130 -12.73 -7.19 7.66
N ASN A 131 -14.02 -7.55 7.62
CA ASN A 131 -14.75 -8.09 8.77
C ASN A 131 -14.60 -9.62 8.80
N ASN A 132 -13.56 -10.11 9.44
CA ASN A 132 -13.18 -11.54 9.44
C ASN A 132 -12.81 -12.05 10.83
#